data_07fd900a45b6973517e198ba8a06c5cc
#
_entry.id   07fd900a45b6973517e198ba8a06c5cc
#
_cell.length_a   1.000
_cell.length_b   1.000
_cell.length_c   1.000
_cell.angle_alpha   90.00
_cell.angle_beta   90.00
_cell.angle_gamma   90.00
#
_symmetry.space_group_name_H-M   'P 1'
#
loop_
_entity.id
_entity.type
_entity.pdbx_description
1 polymer ?
#
loop_
_entity_poly.entity_id
_entity_poly.type
_entity_poly.pdbx_seq_one_letter_code
_entity_poly.pdbx_strand_id
1 'polypeptide(L)'
;MSSTNTKALLSRLGPFFGLLLLIIVITAMNPSFLTASNILNVLRQVSISALIAFGMTFVILTRGIDLSVGSTLALTGAVAATLLASGTDPILAMGAALLLGLILGTINGLIITKGRVAPFIATLATMTIYRGLTLVYTDGRPVSGLGDSIAFQMMGKGYMLGIPVPVVTTVLAFAALYFILHHTTFGRRVYAVGG
;
A
#
# COMPACT_ATOMS: atom_id res chain seq x y z
N MET A 1 -31.83 17.67 -28.32
CA MET A 1 -30.53 16.96 -28.08
C MET A 1 -29.78 17.39 -26.83
N SER A 2 -30.34 18.14 -25.85
CA SER A 2 -29.57 18.69 -24.73
C SER A 2 -29.80 18.03 -23.34
N SER A 3 -30.95 17.41 -23.08
CA SER A 3 -31.27 16.89 -21.74
C SER A 3 -30.57 15.57 -21.38
N THR A 4 -30.23 14.74 -22.37
CA THR A 4 -29.58 13.45 -22.19
C THR A 4 -28.10 13.62 -21.79
N ASN A 5 -27.47 14.65 -22.35
CA ASN A 5 -26.06 14.96 -22.05
C ASN A 5 -25.84 15.51 -20.62
N THR A 6 -26.81 16.33 -20.15
CA THR A 6 -26.75 16.94 -18.81
C THR A 6 -26.95 15.89 -17.70
N LYS A 7 -27.90 14.95 -17.88
CA LYS A 7 -28.11 13.83 -16.93
C LYS A 7 -26.93 12.91 -16.87
N ALA A 8 -26.31 12.56 -18.00
CA ALA A 8 -25.12 11.75 -18.06
C ALA A 8 -23.89 12.45 -17.43
N LEU A 9 -23.77 13.77 -17.59
CA LEU A 9 -22.74 14.56 -16.95
C LEU A 9 -22.93 14.65 -15.43
N LEU A 10 -24.16 14.91 -14.98
CA LEU A 10 -24.52 14.95 -13.56
C LEU A 10 -24.29 13.60 -12.86
N SER A 11 -24.61 12.48 -13.52
CA SER A 11 -24.36 11.14 -12.95
C SER A 11 -22.86 10.82 -12.83
N ARG A 12 -22.03 11.32 -13.76
CA ARG A 12 -20.56 11.16 -13.69
C ARG A 12 -19.92 12.07 -12.65
N LEU A 13 -20.49 13.26 -12.43
CA LEU A 13 -19.98 14.23 -11.47
C LEU A 13 -20.58 14.06 -10.07
N GLY A 14 -21.60 13.21 -9.90
CA GLY A 14 -22.25 12.95 -8.62
C GLY A 14 -21.26 12.64 -7.48
N PRO A 15 -20.34 11.67 -7.64
CA PRO A 15 -19.34 11.36 -6.62
C PRO A 15 -18.43 12.55 -6.29
N PHE A 16 -18.07 13.37 -7.27
CA PHE A 16 -17.26 14.57 -7.07
C PHE A 16 -18.00 15.62 -6.22
N PHE A 17 -19.28 15.89 -6.55
CA PHE A 17 -20.09 16.81 -5.76
C PHE A 17 -20.37 16.26 -4.35
N GLY A 18 -20.57 14.95 -4.21
CA GLY A 18 -20.71 14.31 -2.90
C GLY A 18 -19.45 14.48 -2.05
N LEU A 19 -18.26 14.28 -2.61
CA LEU A 19 -17.00 14.51 -1.94
C LEU A 19 -16.82 15.99 -1.54
N LEU A 20 -17.11 16.90 -2.46
CA LEU A 20 -16.99 18.33 -2.21
C LEU A 20 -17.94 18.80 -1.10
N LEU A 21 -19.19 18.34 -1.11
CA LEU A 21 -20.15 18.60 -0.05
C LEU A 21 -19.65 18.08 1.30
N LEU A 22 -19.10 16.86 1.32
CA LEU A 22 -18.56 16.25 2.53
C LEU A 22 -17.38 17.06 3.08
N ILE A 23 -16.48 17.51 2.23
CA ILE A 23 -15.36 18.40 2.62
C ILE A 23 -15.87 19.70 3.23
N ILE A 24 -16.88 20.34 2.61
CA ILE A 24 -17.47 21.57 3.12
C ILE A 24 -18.11 21.36 4.49
N VAL A 25 -18.90 20.30 4.65
CA VAL A 25 -19.57 19.98 5.92
C VAL A 25 -18.55 19.71 7.02
N ILE A 26 -17.55 18.87 6.75
CA ILE A 26 -16.51 18.56 7.76
C ILE A 26 -15.71 19.81 8.12
N THR A 27 -15.38 20.66 7.14
CA THR A 27 -14.62 21.90 7.39
C THR A 27 -15.44 22.89 8.24
N ALA A 28 -16.75 22.97 8.00
CA ALA A 28 -17.66 23.80 8.79
C ALA A 28 -17.78 23.30 10.24
N MET A 29 -17.76 21.98 10.45
CA MET A 29 -17.81 21.37 11.78
C MET A 29 -16.46 21.40 12.49
N ASN A 30 -15.35 21.32 11.75
CA ASN A 30 -14.01 21.32 12.30
C ASN A 30 -13.07 22.15 11.39
N PRO A 31 -12.83 23.43 11.75
CA PRO A 31 -11.94 24.30 10.97
C PRO A 31 -10.51 23.77 10.79
N SER A 32 -10.07 22.86 11.68
CA SER A 32 -8.74 22.23 11.58
C SER A 32 -8.63 21.25 10.41
N PHE A 33 -9.74 20.87 9.77
CA PHE A 33 -9.76 19.86 8.72
C PHE A 33 -8.91 20.25 7.51
N LEU A 34 -8.96 21.49 7.06
CA LEU A 34 -8.19 22.01 5.92
C LEU A 34 -6.87 22.69 6.31
N THR A 35 -6.41 22.51 7.54
CA THR A 35 -5.08 23.02 7.91
C THR A 35 -3.96 22.26 7.19
N ALA A 36 -2.86 22.94 6.89
CA ALA A 36 -1.70 22.33 6.26
C ALA A 36 -1.19 21.10 7.03
N SER A 37 -1.20 21.17 8.36
CA SER A 37 -0.81 20.04 9.21
C SER A 37 -1.70 18.81 8.98
N ASN A 38 -3.02 18.99 8.96
CA ASN A 38 -3.94 17.88 8.74
C ASN A 38 -3.81 17.32 7.31
N ILE A 39 -3.69 18.17 6.31
CA ILE A 39 -3.48 17.74 4.91
C ILE A 39 -2.21 16.89 4.80
N LEU A 40 -1.10 17.32 5.41
CA LEU A 40 0.15 16.56 5.41
C LEU A 40 0.01 15.22 6.15
N ASN A 41 -0.78 15.17 7.22
CA ASN A 41 -1.09 13.92 7.93
C ASN A 41 -1.93 12.96 7.07
N VAL A 42 -2.94 13.48 6.38
CA VAL A 42 -3.75 12.68 5.43
C VAL A 42 -2.88 12.14 4.30
N LEU A 43 -2.02 12.98 3.70
CA LEU A 43 -1.09 12.55 2.66
C LEU A 43 -0.15 11.43 3.16
N ARG A 44 0.35 11.53 4.40
CA ARG A 44 1.16 10.47 5.01
C ARG A 44 0.40 9.16 5.15
N GLN A 45 -0.85 9.19 5.61
CA GLN A 45 -1.69 8.00 5.75
C GLN A 45 -2.02 7.37 4.39
N VAL A 46 -2.36 8.18 3.40
CA VAL A 46 -2.67 7.74 2.04
C VAL A 46 -1.44 7.12 1.36
N SER A 47 -0.22 7.57 1.69
CA SER A 47 1.02 7.07 1.10
C SER A 47 1.18 5.55 1.26
N ILE A 48 0.82 4.99 2.42
CA ILE A 48 0.90 3.54 2.66
C ILE A 48 -0.09 2.80 1.77
N SER A 49 -1.34 3.26 1.73
CA SER A 49 -2.38 2.66 0.87
C SER A 49 -2.05 2.80 -0.61
N ALA A 50 -1.42 3.90 -1.02
CA ALA A 50 -1.00 4.13 -2.40
C ALA A 50 0.09 3.16 -2.84
N LEU A 51 1.11 2.89 -2.00
CA LEU A 51 2.15 1.90 -2.29
C LEU A 51 1.56 0.50 -2.50
N ILE A 52 0.59 0.11 -1.65
CA ILE A 52 -0.14 -1.14 -1.81
C ILE A 52 -0.91 -1.14 -3.14
N ALA A 53 -1.65 -0.07 -3.44
CA ALA A 53 -2.43 0.05 -4.66
C ALA A 53 -1.56 -0.02 -5.92
N PHE A 54 -0.34 0.52 -5.91
CA PHE A 54 0.59 0.39 -7.04
C PHE A 54 0.99 -1.07 -7.28
N GLY A 55 1.30 -1.84 -6.23
CA GLY A 55 1.55 -3.28 -6.35
C GLY A 55 0.31 -4.04 -6.87
N MET A 56 -0.86 -3.72 -6.31
CA MET A 56 -2.14 -4.32 -6.74
C MET A 56 -2.48 -4.02 -8.20
N THR A 57 -2.03 -2.88 -8.75
CA THR A 57 -2.23 -2.56 -10.17
C THR A 57 -1.62 -3.64 -11.07
N PHE A 58 -0.41 -4.12 -10.78
CA PHE A 58 0.21 -5.20 -11.56
C PHE A 58 -0.58 -6.51 -11.45
N VAL A 59 -1.08 -6.83 -10.26
CA VAL A 59 -1.89 -8.03 -10.02
C VAL A 59 -3.21 -7.95 -10.81
N ILE A 60 -3.91 -6.82 -10.75
CA ILE A 60 -5.18 -6.60 -11.43
C ILE A 60 -4.99 -6.60 -12.96
N LEU A 61 -3.93 -6.01 -13.46
CA LEU A 61 -3.60 -6.02 -14.89
C LEU A 61 -3.38 -7.43 -15.44
N THR A 62 -2.92 -8.37 -14.62
CA THR A 62 -2.81 -9.80 -14.99
C THR A 62 -4.09 -10.58 -14.72
N ARG A 63 -5.23 -9.91 -14.48
CA ARG A 63 -6.52 -10.52 -14.07
C ARG A 63 -6.45 -11.33 -12.77
N GLY A 64 -5.46 -11.03 -11.93
CA GLY A 64 -5.32 -11.62 -10.59
C GLY A 64 -6.10 -10.83 -9.54
N ILE A 65 -6.33 -11.49 -8.41
CA ILE A 65 -6.80 -10.88 -7.16
C ILE A 65 -5.85 -11.34 -6.07
N ASP A 66 -5.30 -10.41 -5.29
CA ASP A 66 -4.47 -10.75 -4.13
C ASP A 66 -5.12 -10.24 -2.84
N LEU A 67 -5.70 -11.16 -2.09
CA LEU A 67 -6.30 -10.87 -0.79
C LEU A 67 -5.28 -10.90 0.34
N SER A 68 -4.08 -11.44 0.10
CA SER A 68 -3.06 -11.62 1.12
C SER A 68 -2.26 -10.37 1.43
N VAL A 69 -2.39 -9.32 0.62
CA VAL A 69 -1.57 -8.09 0.70
C VAL A 69 -1.55 -7.46 2.09
N GLY A 70 -2.70 -7.41 2.78
CA GLY A 70 -2.79 -6.87 4.15
C GLY A 70 -2.08 -7.73 5.18
N SER A 71 -2.19 -9.06 5.09
CA SER A 71 -1.50 -9.99 5.99
C SER A 71 0.01 -10.09 5.69
N THR A 72 0.39 -9.94 4.43
CA THR A 72 1.81 -9.79 4.03
C THR A 72 2.41 -8.53 4.66
N LEU A 73 1.71 -7.40 4.57
CA LEU A 73 2.15 -6.16 5.22
C LEU A 73 2.27 -6.33 6.74
N ALA A 74 1.29 -6.99 7.38
CA ALA A 74 1.31 -7.23 8.82
C ALA A 74 2.52 -8.10 9.24
N LEU A 75 2.78 -9.20 8.53
CA LEU A 75 3.87 -10.11 8.83
C LEU A 75 5.25 -9.45 8.61
N THR A 76 5.43 -8.80 7.46
CA THR A 76 6.70 -8.10 7.16
C THR A 76 6.95 -6.95 8.12
N GLY A 77 5.89 -6.21 8.47
CA GLY A 77 5.95 -5.13 9.46
C GLY A 77 6.29 -5.64 10.86
N ALA A 78 5.71 -6.77 11.29
CA ALA A 78 6.02 -7.41 12.56
C ALA A 78 7.48 -7.83 12.64
N VAL A 79 8.01 -8.46 11.58
CA VAL A 79 9.43 -8.86 11.51
C VAL A 79 10.34 -7.64 11.57
N ALA A 80 10.07 -6.59 10.78
CA ALA A 80 10.84 -5.34 10.85
C ALA A 80 10.82 -4.73 12.25
N ALA A 81 9.63 -4.65 12.86
CA ALA A 81 9.46 -4.09 14.19
C ALA A 81 10.24 -4.88 15.25
N THR A 82 10.18 -6.20 15.21
CA THR A 82 10.94 -7.06 16.16
C THR A 82 12.45 -6.91 15.98
N LEU A 83 12.94 -6.86 14.75
CA LEU A 83 14.37 -6.62 14.48
C LEU A 83 14.81 -5.26 15.00
N LEU A 84 14.00 -4.21 14.81
CA LEU A 84 14.29 -2.88 15.36
C LEU A 84 14.28 -2.89 16.89
N ALA A 85 13.30 -3.55 17.52
CA ALA A 85 13.21 -3.68 18.97
C ALA A 85 14.41 -4.44 19.57
N SER A 86 15.00 -5.38 18.81
CA SER A 86 16.22 -6.09 19.21
C SER A 86 17.52 -5.31 18.96
N GLY A 87 17.44 -4.06 18.48
CA GLY A 87 18.61 -3.22 18.22
C GLY A 87 19.28 -3.46 16.86
N THR A 88 18.64 -4.19 15.96
CA THR A 88 19.14 -4.37 14.59
C THR A 88 19.17 -3.05 13.83
N ASP A 89 20.18 -2.83 12.99
CA ASP A 89 20.27 -1.66 12.13
C ASP A 89 19.00 -1.48 11.31
N PRO A 90 18.44 -0.25 11.24
CA PRO A 90 17.18 0.00 10.55
C PRO A 90 17.17 -0.37 9.06
N ILE A 91 18.29 -0.18 8.37
CA ILE A 91 18.42 -0.53 6.94
C ILE A 91 18.34 -2.03 6.76
N LEU A 92 18.99 -2.79 7.66
CA LEU A 92 18.92 -4.26 7.65
C LEU A 92 17.52 -4.75 7.99
N ALA A 93 16.86 -4.16 9.00
CA ALA A 93 15.49 -4.53 9.38
C ALA A 93 14.49 -4.29 8.23
N MET A 94 14.60 -3.14 7.55
CA MET A 94 13.79 -2.82 6.38
C MET A 94 14.12 -3.74 5.19
N GLY A 95 15.40 -4.01 4.95
CA GLY A 95 15.83 -4.96 3.92
C GLY A 95 15.26 -6.35 4.14
N ALA A 96 15.27 -6.83 5.38
CA ALA A 96 14.68 -8.11 5.76
C ALA A 96 13.16 -8.15 5.52
N ALA A 97 12.44 -7.07 5.86
CA ALA A 97 11.01 -6.97 5.58
C ALA A 97 10.69 -6.98 4.08
N LEU A 98 11.46 -6.27 3.27
CA LEU A 98 11.31 -6.25 1.82
C LEU A 98 11.59 -7.64 1.21
N LEU A 99 12.66 -8.29 1.66
CA LEU A 99 13.01 -9.65 1.22
C LEU A 99 11.91 -10.65 1.60
N LEU A 100 11.40 -10.57 2.83
CA LEU A 100 10.27 -11.41 3.25
C LEU A 100 9.04 -11.16 2.39
N GLY A 101 8.69 -9.90 2.12
CA GLY A 101 7.56 -9.57 1.22
C GLY A 101 7.73 -10.14 -0.18
N LEU A 102 8.95 -10.09 -0.73
CA LEU A 102 9.29 -10.70 -2.01
C LEU A 102 9.11 -12.23 -1.99
N ILE A 103 9.55 -12.89 -0.92
CA ILE A 103 9.40 -14.35 -0.74
C ILE A 103 7.92 -14.71 -0.67
N LEU A 104 7.13 -14.03 0.16
CA LEU A 104 5.70 -14.30 0.32
C LEU A 104 4.92 -14.08 -0.98
N GLY A 105 5.22 -13.00 -1.71
CA GLY A 105 4.65 -12.76 -3.04
C GLY A 105 5.07 -13.81 -4.08
N THR A 106 6.30 -14.27 -4.03
CA THR A 106 6.81 -15.34 -4.89
C THR A 106 6.08 -16.66 -4.61
N ILE A 107 5.84 -16.99 -3.34
CA ILE A 107 5.06 -18.17 -2.95
C ILE A 107 3.67 -18.10 -3.54
N ASN A 108 2.96 -16.97 -3.42
CA ASN A 108 1.65 -16.78 -4.06
C ASN A 108 1.73 -16.97 -5.57
N GLY A 109 2.70 -16.35 -6.22
CA GLY A 109 2.91 -16.50 -7.66
C GLY A 109 3.15 -17.94 -8.09
N LEU A 110 3.92 -18.71 -7.33
CA LEU A 110 4.19 -20.12 -7.61
C LEU A 110 2.95 -21.00 -7.40
N ILE A 111 2.18 -20.79 -6.34
CA ILE A 111 0.92 -21.51 -6.09
C ILE A 111 -0.06 -21.28 -7.25
N ILE A 112 -0.17 -20.04 -7.71
CA ILE A 112 -1.08 -19.67 -8.80
C ILE A 112 -0.60 -20.26 -10.13
N THR A 113 0.68 -20.08 -10.48
CA THR A 113 1.18 -20.40 -11.82
C THR A 113 1.56 -21.87 -11.97
N LYS A 114 2.29 -22.44 -11.01
CA LYS A 114 2.73 -23.84 -11.03
C LYS A 114 1.71 -24.76 -10.41
N GLY A 115 1.08 -24.34 -9.30
CA GLY A 115 0.01 -25.08 -8.65
C GLY A 115 -1.32 -25.03 -9.41
N ARG A 116 -1.45 -24.12 -10.39
CA ARG A 116 -2.69 -23.90 -11.18
C ARG A 116 -3.92 -23.65 -10.29
N VAL A 117 -3.71 -23.02 -9.15
CA VAL A 117 -4.77 -22.62 -8.22
C VAL A 117 -5.29 -21.25 -8.62
N ALA A 118 -6.61 -21.08 -8.59
CA ALA A 118 -7.21 -19.77 -8.87
C ALA A 118 -6.66 -18.69 -7.92
N PRO A 119 -6.29 -17.49 -8.43
CA PRO A 119 -5.65 -16.43 -7.62
C PRO A 119 -6.42 -16.12 -6.33
N PHE A 120 -7.73 -16.00 -6.41
CA PHE A 120 -8.61 -15.76 -5.26
C PHE A 120 -8.45 -16.81 -4.16
N ILE A 121 -8.45 -18.11 -4.53
CA ILE A 121 -8.37 -19.23 -3.58
C ILE A 121 -6.97 -19.27 -2.95
N ALA A 122 -5.93 -19.16 -3.77
CA ALA A 122 -4.54 -19.16 -3.32
C ALA A 122 -4.28 -18.03 -2.32
N THR A 123 -4.67 -16.80 -2.67
CA THR A 123 -4.39 -15.62 -1.85
C THR A 123 -5.28 -15.53 -0.61
N LEU A 124 -6.49 -16.07 -0.63
CA LEU A 124 -7.34 -16.23 0.56
C LEU A 124 -6.72 -17.20 1.58
N ALA A 125 -6.20 -18.32 1.10
CA ALA A 125 -5.51 -19.29 1.95
C ALA A 125 -4.23 -18.71 2.55
N THR A 126 -3.39 -18.08 1.74
CA THR A 126 -2.14 -17.46 2.22
C THR A 126 -2.41 -16.25 3.11
N MET A 127 -3.47 -15.48 2.89
CA MET A 127 -3.92 -14.42 3.80
C MET A 127 -4.12 -14.97 5.21
N THR A 128 -4.82 -16.09 5.34
CA THR A 128 -5.09 -16.72 6.64
C THR A 128 -3.81 -17.25 7.27
N ILE A 129 -2.96 -17.91 6.47
CA ILE A 129 -1.66 -18.42 6.93
C ILE A 129 -0.75 -17.28 7.41
N TYR A 130 -0.57 -16.23 6.62
CA TYR A 130 0.32 -15.11 6.98
C TYR A 130 -0.20 -14.34 8.19
N ARG A 131 -1.53 -14.21 8.32
CA ARG A 131 -2.14 -13.64 9.51
C ARG A 131 -1.89 -14.49 10.76
N GLY A 132 -2.07 -15.81 10.64
CA GLY A 132 -1.76 -16.75 11.71
C GLY A 132 -0.28 -16.71 12.10
N LEU A 133 0.62 -16.71 11.12
CA LEU A 133 2.07 -16.57 11.36
C LEU A 133 2.40 -15.25 12.07
N THR A 134 1.76 -14.15 11.71
CA THR A 134 1.95 -12.87 12.41
C THR A 134 1.57 -12.98 13.89
N LEU A 135 0.41 -13.57 14.19
CA LEU A 135 -0.05 -13.73 15.57
C LEU A 135 0.86 -14.65 16.38
N VAL A 136 1.29 -15.76 15.79
CA VAL A 136 2.24 -16.68 16.46
C VAL A 136 3.60 -16.01 16.68
N TYR A 137 4.10 -15.28 15.68
CA TYR A 137 5.40 -14.61 15.77
C TYR A 137 5.43 -13.49 16.82
N THR A 138 4.30 -12.82 17.05
CA THR A 138 4.19 -11.70 18.00
C THR A 138 3.54 -12.09 19.34
N ASP A 139 3.25 -13.38 19.56
CA ASP A 139 2.43 -13.85 20.69
C ASP A 139 1.11 -13.11 20.83
N GLY A 140 0.53 -12.68 19.69
CA GLY A 140 -0.71 -11.90 19.62
C GLY A 140 -0.59 -10.50 20.23
N ARG A 141 0.61 -9.98 20.46
CA ARG A 141 0.83 -8.68 21.11
C ARG A 141 1.43 -7.68 20.11
N PRO A 142 1.12 -6.39 20.23
CA PRO A 142 1.81 -5.36 19.47
C PRO A 142 3.30 -5.33 19.82
N VAL A 143 4.14 -5.24 18.80
CA VAL A 143 5.57 -5.03 19.00
C VAL A 143 5.82 -3.58 19.42
N SER A 144 6.46 -3.38 20.56
CA SER A 144 6.80 -2.07 21.13
C SER A 144 8.33 -1.95 21.30
N GLY A 145 8.82 -0.76 21.66
CA GLY A 145 10.24 -0.56 21.88
C GLY A 145 11.06 -0.55 20.59
N LEU A 146 10.55 0.09 19.55
CA LEU A 146 11.17 0.14 18.21
C LEU A 146 12.51 0.92 18.18
N GLY A 147 13.02 1.31 19.34
CA GLY A 147 14.25 2.06 19.49
C GLY A 147 14.13 3.53 19.07
N ASP A 148 15.12 4.31 19.44
CA ASP A 148 15.21 5.75 19.13
C ASP A 148 15.98 6.01 17.82
N SER A 149 15.97 5.05 16.89
CA SER A 149 16.69 5.22 15.62
C SER A 149 16.12 6.41 14.84
N ILE A 150 16.95 7.44 14.73
CA ILE A 150 16.64 8.65 13.94
C ILE A 150 16.30 8.27 12.50
N ALA A 151 17.00 7.32 11.89
CA ALA A 151 16.77 6.88 10.53
C ALA A 151 15.36 6.28 10.36
N PHE A 152 14.92 5.43 11.29
CA PHE A 152 13.58 4.84 11.25
C PHE A 152 12.48 5.89 11.50
N GLN A 153 12.69 6.78 12.48
CA GLN A 153 11.75 7.87 12.75
C GLN A 153 11.63 8.82 11.56
N MET A 154 12.75 9.16 10.91
CA MET A 154 12.74 9.99 9.70
C MET A 154 11.95 9.36 8.56
N MET A 155 12.04 8.05 8.34
CA MET A 155 11.28 7.38 7.27
C MET A 155 9.78 7.33 7.54
N GLY A 156 9.35 7.21 8.80
CA GLY A 156 7.93 7.14 9.15
C GLY A 156 7.28 8.50 9.42
N LYS A 157 7.99 9.38 10.14
CA LYS A 157 7.46 10.65 10.66
C LYS A 157 8.23 11.87 10.18
N GLY A 158 9.40 11.69 9.53
CA GLY A 158 10.26 12.78 9.09
C GLY A 158 9.65 13.60 7.97
N TYR A 159 10.27 14.78 7.77
CA TYR A 159 9.94 15.70 6.70
C TYR A 159 11.19 16.00 5.86
N MET A 160 11.01 16.09 4.56
CA MET A 160 12.02 16.54 3.60
C MET A 160 11.44 17.73 2.84
N LEU A 161 12.06 18.90 2.98
CA LEU A 161 11.59 20.17 2.40
C LEU A 161 10.12 20.49 2.75
N GLY A 162 9.68 20.17 3.97
CA GLY A 162 8.31 20.42 4.42
C GLY A 162 7.27 19.38 3.98
N ILE A 163 7.68 18.35 3.23
CA ILE A 163 6.83 17.25 2.76
C ILE A 163 7.14 15.99 3.60
N PRO A 164 6.14 15.22 4.08
CA PRO A 164 6.40 13.97 4.78
C PRO A 164 7.21 12.99 3.94
N VAL A 165 8.24 12.38 4.51
CA VAL A 165 9.10 11.40 3.82
C VAL A 165 8.28 10.26 3.19
N PRO A 166 7.23 9.70 3.82
CA PRO A 166 6.38 8.69 3.18
C PRO A 166 5.73 9.15 1.87
N VAL A 167 5.39 10.45 1.74
CA VAL A 167 4.84 11.00 0.48
C VAL A 167 5.91 11.00 -0.60
N VAL A 168 7.12 11.46 -0.27
CA VAL A 168 8.26 11.50 -1.21
C VAL A 168 8.59 10.08 -1.69
N THR A 169 8.69 9.12 -0.78
CA THR A 169 8.95 7.71 -1.15
C THR A 169 7.85 7.13 -2.02
N THR A 170 6.59 7.50 -1.77
CA THR A 170 5.44 7.06 -2.59
C THR A 170 5.52 7.64 -4.01
N VAL A 171 5.85 8.91 -4.17
CA VAL A 171 6.02 9.53 -5.49
C VAL A 171 7.18 8.90 -6.26
N LEU A 172 8.30 8.63 -5.60
CA LEU A 172 9.44 7.95 -6.23
C LEU A 172 9.09 6.51 -6.64
N ALA A 173 8.38 5.77 -5.77
CA ALA A 173 7.89 4.44 -6.08
C ALA A 173 6.91 4.46 -7.27
N PHE A 174 5.99 5.43 -7.30
CA PHE A 174 5.09 5.62 -8.44
C PHE A 174 5.85 5.83 -9.74
N ALA A 175 6.81 6.75 -9.75
CA ALA A 175 7.61 7.04 -10.94
C ALA A 175 8.38 5.80 -11.42
N ALA A 176 8.99 5.05 -10.50
CA ALA A 176 9.71 3.83 -10.83
C ALA A 176 8.78 2.74 -11.39
N LEU A 177 7.65 2.49 -10.73
CA LEU A 177 6.67 1.48 -11.16
C LEU A 177 5.96 1.88 -12.45
N TYR A 178 5.67 3.17 -12.63
CA TYR A 178 5.15 3.71 -13.89
C TYR A 178 6.14 3.46 -15.04
N PHE A 179 7.42 3.77 -14.83
CA PHE A 179 8.47 3.50 -15.81
C PHE A 179 8.56 2.00 -16.13
N ILE A 180 8.58 1.14 -15.11
CA ILE A 180 8.60 -0.31 -15.30
C ILE A 180 7.42 -0.78 -16.13
N LEU A 181 6.22 -0.30 -15.82
CA LEU A 181 4.98 -0.73 -16.48
C LEU A 181 4.90 -0.27 -17.94
N HIS A 182 5.30 0.98 -18.25
CA HIS A 182 5.10 1.58 -19.56
C HIS A 182 6.31 1.49 -20.48
N HIS A 183 7.52 1.41 -19.91
CA HIS A 183 8.75 1.51 -20.69
C HIS A 183 9.63 0.25 -20.70
N THR A 184 9.21 -0.85 -20.02
CA THR A 184 10.01 -2.08 -19.98
C THR A 184 9.32 -3.26 -20.67
N THR A 185 10.12 -4.30 -20.99
CA THR A 185 9.60 -5.57 -21.50
C THR A 185 8.73 -6.30 -20.46
N PHE A 186 9.00 -6.09 -19.17
CA PHE A 186 8.19 -6.64 -18.09
C PHE A 186 6.76 -6.08 -18.13
N GLY A 187 6.61 -4.77 -18.25
CA GLY A 187 5.30 -4.13 -18.34
C GLY A 187 4.50 -4.62 -19.55
N ARG A 188 5.14 -4.75 -20.72
CA ARG A 188 4.49 -5.33 -21.91
C ARG A 188 3.98 -6.76 -21.68
N ARG A 189 4.74 -7.58 -20.94
CA ARG A 189 4.31 -8.94 -20.57
C ARG A 189 3.13 -8.93 -19.61
N VAL A 190 3.11 -7.99 -18.65
CA VAL A 190 1.98 -7.82 -17.71
C VAL A 190 0.69 -7.54 -18.47
N TYR A 191 0.71 -6.60 -19.43
CA TYR A 191 -0.45 -6.32 -20.29
C TYR A 191 -0.84 -7.52 -21.16
N ALA A 192 0.13 -8.22 -21.74
CA ALA A 192 -0.13 -9.37 -22.61
C ALA A 192 -0.78 -10.55 -21.88
N VAL A 193 -0.48 -10.75 -20.58
CA VAL A 193 -1.10 -11.82 -19.77
C VAL A 193 -2.55 -11.48 -19.45
N GLY A 194 -2.86 -10.21 -19.27
CA GLY A 194 -4.20 -9.76 -18.87
C GLY A 194 -5.10 -9.34 -20.04
N GLY A 195 -4.57 -9.09 -21.23
CA GLY A 195 -5.31 -8.64 -22.41
C GLY A 195 -5.84 -9.77 -23.33
#